data_82cd3c3dfb589b602677d619e588adda
#
_entry.id   82cd3c3dfb589b602677d619e588adda
#
_cell.length_a   1.000
_cell.length_b   1.000
_cell.length_c   1.000
_cell.angle_alpha   90.00
_cell.angle_beta   90.00
_cell.angle_gamma   90.00
#
_symmetry.space_group_name_H-M   'P 1'
#
loop_
_entity.id
_entity.type
_entity.pdbx_description
1 polymer ?
#
loop_
_entity_poly.entity_id
_entity_poly.type
_entity_poly.pdbx_seq_one_letter_code
_entity_poly.pdbx_strand_id
1 'polypeptide(L)'
;MASTITAATLTVKISESILLNGLQQGGTNSIAFASINEISKRIMTITTNESTIATFSGAVASAGHFNDSAVKYMRFTNYDDTNFITLTFRNQDNDEVAIKLDAGQSFI
;
A
#
# COMPACT_ATOMS: atom_id res chain seq x y z
N MET A 1 12.01 -17.54 -24.41
CA MET A 1 11.95 -18.44 -23.22
C MET A 1 11.28 -17.72 -22.07
N ALA A 2 10.30 -18.34 -21.46
CA ALA A 2 9.65 -17.74 -20.30
C ALA A 2 10.51 -17.87 -19.06
N SER A 3 10.52 -16.85 -18.22
CA SER A 3 11.18 -16.90 -16.93
C SER A 3 10.34 -17.70 -15.92
N THR A 4 11.01 -18.33 -14.97
CA THR A 4 10.36 -19.09 -13.90
C THR A 4 10.54 -18.35 -12.58
N ILE A 5 9.45 -18.20 -11.84
CA ILE A 5 9.43 -17.57 -10.52
C ILE A 5 8.89 -18.57 -9.52
N THR A 6 9.64 -18.77 -8.44
CA THR A 6 9.14 -19.54 -7.30
C THR A 6 8.33 -18.61 -6.41
N ALA A 7 7.08 -18.98 -6.14
CA ALA A 7 6.20 -18.18 -5.30
C ALA A 7 6.76 -18.06 -3.88
N ALA A 8 6.61 -16.89 -3.29
CA ALA A 8 7.09 -16.57 -1.95
C ALA A 8 5.93 -16.26 -1.00
N THR A 9 6.24 -16.16 0.28
CA THR A 9 5.28 -15.75 1.30
C THR A 9 5.67 -14.36 1.79
N LEU A 10 4.72 -13.42 1.74
CA LEU A 10 4.87 -12.10 2.33
C LEU A 10 4.36 -12.15 3.77
N THR A 11 5.20 -11.76 4.71
CA THR A 11 4.79 -11.57 6.11
C THR A 11 4.74 -10.07 6.39
N VAL A 12 3.57 -9.59 6.79
CA VAL A 12 3.36 -8.20 7.18
C VAL A 12 3.26 -8.15 8.69
N LYS A 13 4.10 -7.33 9.33
CA LYS A 13 4.13 -7.16 10.77
C LYS A 13 3.89 -5.70 11.13
N ILE A 14 2.90 -5.45 11.97
CA ILE A 14 2.63 -4.12 12.51
C ILE A 14 2.92 -4.18 13.99
N SER A 15 3.81 -3.31 14.45
CA SER A 15 4.28 -3.27 15.82
C SER A 15 4.07 -1.87 16.39
N GLU A 16 3.49 -1.80 17.56
CA GLU A 16 3.25 -0.57 18.29
C GLU A 16 3.95 -0.63 19.63
N SER A 17 4.60 0.45 20.01
CA SER A 17 5.30 0.54 21.30
C SER A 17 4.90 1.83 22.01
N ILE A 18 4.32 1.68 23.19
CA ILE A 18 3.98 2.80 24.04
C ILE A 18 4.12 2.39 25.52
N LEU A 19 4.83 3.20 26.29
CA LEU A 19 4.94 3.04 27.73
C LEU A 19 4.08 4.11 28.41
N LEU A 20 2.94 3.69 28.94
CA LEU A 20 2.05 4.57 29.69
C LEU A 20 2.17 4.24 31.17
N ASN A 21 2.61 5.20 31.96
CA ASN A 21 2.89 5.00 33.40
C ASN A 21 3.82 3.81 33.68
N GLY A 22 4.83 3.63 32.80
CA GLY A 22 5.79 2.53 32.93
C GLY A 22 5.30 1.17 32.45
N LEU A 23 4.09 1.09 31.92
CA LEU A 23 3.54 -0.16 31.38
C LEU A 23 3.46 -0.10 29.86
N GLN A 24 3.92 -1.18 29.22
CA GLN A 24 3.83 -1.32 27.76
C GLN A 24 2.38 -1.60 27.35
N GLN A 25 1.82 -0.68 26.54
CA GLN A 25 0.44 -0.75 26.06
C GLN A 25 0.35 -1.09 24.57
N GLY A 26 1.49 -1.19 23.89
CA GLY A 26 1.53 -1.55 22.48
C GLY A 26 1.37 -3.04 22.25
N GLY A 27 1.36 -3.41 20.98
CA GLY A 27 1.23 -4.81 20.58
C GLY A 27 1.83 -5.06 19.21
N THR A 28 1.95 -6.32 18.84
CA THR A 28 2.44 -6.74 17.53
C THR A 28 1.41 -7.66 16.90
N ASN A 29 1.08 -7.36 15.64
CA ASN A 29 0.22 -8.21 14.83
C ASN A 29 0.96 -8.57 13.55
N SER A 30 0.88 -9.83 13.13
CA SER A 30 1.46 -10.26 11.88
C SER A 30 0.49 -11.10 11.09
N ILE A 31 0.55 -10.96 9.76
CA ILE A 31 -0.26 -11.73 8.82
C ILE A 31 0.63 -12.19 7.67
N ALA A 32 0.40 -13.39 7.16
CA ALA A 32 1.14 -13.95 6.06
C ALA A 32 0.25 -14.09 4.82
N PHE A 33 0.80 -13.70 3.67
CA PHE A 33 0.16 -13.88 2.37
C PHE A 33 1.02 -14.83 1.56
N ALA A 34 0.46 -16.00 1.24
CA ALA A 34 1.16 -17.00 0.44
C ALA A 34 1.02 -16.75 -1.06
N SER A 35 1.85 -17.43 -1.83
CA SER A 35 1.78 -17.44 -3.30
C SER A 35 1.98 -16.06 -3.93
N ILE A 36 2.97 -15.32 -3.45
CA ILE A 36 3.35 -14.04 -4.02
C ILE A 36 4.33 -14.28 -5.16
N ASN A 37 3.96 -13.86 -6.37
CA ASN A 37 4.76 -14.01 -7.57
C ASN A 37 5.37 -12.70 -8.05
N GLU A 38 4.75 -11.57 -7.72
CA GLU A 38 5.17 -10.27 -8.21
C GLU A 38 5.12 -9.24 -7.09
N ILE A 39 6.10 -8.35 -7.10
CA ILE A 39 6.19 -7.20 -6.20
C ILE A 39 6.38 -5.96 -7.05
N SER A 40 5.56 -4.94 -6.77
CA SER A 40 5.75 -3.61 -7.34
C SER A 40 6.01 -2.63 -6.21
N LYS A 41 7.10 -1.87 -6.32
CA LYS A 41 7.48 -0.85 -5.36
C LYS A 41 7.90 0.40 -6.11
N ARG A 42 7.24 1.51 -5.83
CA ARG A 42 7.50 2.78 -6.51
C ARG A 42 7.59 3.91 -5.49
N ILE A 43 8.52 4.80 -5.73
CA ILE A 43 8.61 6.08 -5.02
C ILE A 43 8.42 7.16 -6.07
N MET A 44 7.48 8.07 -5.83
CA MET A 44 7.15 9.10 -6.81
C MET A 44 6.84 10.43 -6.12
N THR A 45 7.08 11.50 -6.85
CA THR A 45 6.72 12.84 -6.40
C THR A 45 5.27 13.13 -6.76
N ILE A 46 4.50 13.57 -5.77
CA ILE A 46 3.10 13.97 -5.96
C ILE A 46 3.04 15.49 -5.93
N THR A 47 2.42 16.05 -6.96
CA THR A 47 2.23 17.50 -7.08
C THR A 47 0.90 17.93 -6.44
N THR A 48 0.59 19.22 -6.52
CA THR A 48 -0.70 19.76 -6.06
C THR A 48 -1.88 19.31 -6.90
N ASN A 49 -1.63 18.81 -8.11
CA ASN A 49 -2.67 18.27 -8.98
C ASN A 49 -2.86 16.78 -8.75
N GLU A 50 -4.08 16.28 -8.89
CA GLU A 50 -4.38 14.87 -8.78
C GLU A 50 -3.62 14.09 -9.86
N SER A 51 -2.99 12.99 -9.45
CA SER A 51 -2.28 12.06 -10.33
C SER A 51 -2.73 10.63 -10.03
N THR A 52 -2.97 9.86 -11.07
CA THR A 52 -3.27 8.44 -10.92
C THR A 52 -1.97 7.69 -10.62
N ILE A 53 -1.92 7.02 -9.47
CA ILE A 53 -0.74 6.25 -9.06
C ILE A 53 -0.93 4.75 -9.23
N ALA A 54 -2.17 4.27 -9.23
CA ALA A 54 -2.46 2.86 -9.43
C ALA A 54 -3.83 2.71 -10.07
N THR A 55 -3.95 1.77 -11.00
CA THR A 55 -5.20 1.40 -11.64
C THR A 55 -5.43 -0.10 -11.46
N PHE A 56 -6.62 -0.48 -11.05
CA PHE A 56 -7.00 -1.87 -10.82
C PHE A 56 -8.09 -2.26 -11.82
N SER A 57 -7.85 -3.34 -12.56
CA SER A 57 -8.85 -3.87 -13.50
C SER A 57 -8.58 -5.34 -13.79
N GLY A 58 -9.41 -5.96 -14.64
CA GLY A 58 -9.21 -7.35 -15.08
C GLY A 58 -8.11 -7.52 -16.13
N ALA A 59 -7.46 -6.43 -16.56
CA ALA A 59 -6.40 -6.52 -17.57
C ALA A 59 -5.10 -7.08 -16.99
N VAL A 60 -4.18 -7.47 -17.87
CA VAL A 60 -2.85 -7.93 -17.47
C VAL A 60 -2.08 -6.81 -16.79
N ALA A 61 -1.40 -7.14 -15.68
CA ALA A 61 -0.65 -6.16 -14.92
C ALA A 61 0.49 -5.54 -15.73
N SER A 62 0.71 -4.24 -15.52
CA SER A 62 1.80 -3.47 -16.11
C SER A 62 2.20 -2.38 -15.11
N ALA A 63 3.11 -1.49 -15.48
CA ALA A 63 3.56 -0.43 -14.58
C ALA A 63 2.39 0.46 -14.15
N GLY A 64 2.09 0.50 -12.86
CA GLY A 64 0.99 1.27 -12.28
C GLY A 64 -0.41 0.70 -12.53
N HIS A 65 -0.51 -0.44 -13.21
CA HIS A 65 -1.77 -1.11 -13.50
C HIS A 65 -1.74 -2.52 -12.92
N PHE A 66 -2.72 -2.86 -12.09
CA PHE A 66 -2.74 -4.12 -11.36
C PHE A 66 -4.00 -4.91 -11.69
N ASN A 67 -3.84 -6.22 -11.81
CA ASN A 67 -4.99 -7.13 -11.97
C ASN A 67 -5.73 -7.19 -10.64
N ASP A 68 -6.99 -6.76 -10.63
CA ASP A 68 -7.79 -6.61 -9.42
C ASP A 68 -8.10 -7.92 -8.70
N SER A 69 -8.05 -9.05 -9.42
CA SER A 69 -8.27 -10.36 -8.82
C SER A 69 -6.99 -10.98 -8.24
N ALA A 70 -5.82 -10.40 -8.50
CA ALA A 70 -4.53 -10.95 -8.11
C ALA A 70 -3.83 -10.15 -7.00
N VAL A 71 -4.28 -8.94 -6.69
CA VAL A 71 -3.65 -8.12 -5.64
C VAL A 71 -3.97 -8.71 -4.27
N LYS A 72 -2.91 -8.94 -3.48
CA LYS A 72 -3.04 -9.52 -2.14
C LYS A 72 -2.69 -8.55 -1.03
N TYR A 73 -1.87 -7.54 -1.34
CA TYR A 73 -1.41 -6.57 -0.35
C TYR A 73 -1.02 -5.29 -1.05
N MET A 74 -1.36 -4.16 -0.44
CA MET A 74 -0.88 -2.85 -0.88
C MET A 74 -0.65 -1.95 0.32
N ARG A 75 0.33 -1.06 0.17
CA ARG A 75 0.67 -0.06 1.17
C ARG A 75 1.03 1.24 0.47
N PHE A 76 0.51 2.34 0.99
CA PHE A 76 0.83 3.69 0.55
C PHE A 76 1.43 4.44 1.73
N THR A 77 2.61 4.99 1.55
CA THR A 77 3.32 5.71 2.61
C THR A 77 3.68 7.11 2.13
N ASN A 78 3.38 8.10 2.92
CA ASN A 78 3.83 9.47 2.69
C ASN A 78 5.22 9.63 3.29
N TYR A 79 6.24 9.76 2.44
CA TYR A 79 7.63 9.94 2.89
C TYR A 79 8.02 11.40 3.11
N ASP A 80 7.13 12.34 2.85
CA ASP A 80 7.40 13.75 3.13
C ASP A 80 7.52 13.94 4.66
N ASP A 81 8.38 14.85 5.07
CA ASP A 81 8.59 15.16 6.48
C ASP A 81 7.78 16.37 6.97
N THR A 82 7.08 17.05 6.06
CA THR A 82 6.39 18.32 6.34
C THR A 82 4.95 18.33 5.86
N ASN A 83 4.70 17.85 4.63
CA ASN A 83 3.42 18.02 3.94
C ASN A 83 2.58 16.75 3.99
N PHE A 84 1.26 16.93 4.03
CA PHE A 84 0.34 15.82 3.88
C PHE A 84 0.05 15.55 2.39
N ILE A 85 -0.42 14.34 2.11
CA ILE A 85 -1.03 13.98 0.82
C ILE A 85 -2.46 13.52 1.06
N THR A 86 -3.26 13.58 0.01
CA THR A 86 -4.61 12.99 0.01
C THR A 86 -4.60 11.78 -0.91
N LEU A 87 -4.97 10.64 -0.37
CA LEU A 87 -5.13 9.40 -1.12
C LEU A 87 -6.60 9.21 -1.43
N THR A 88 -6.96 9.23 -2.72
CA THR A 88 -8.35 9.10 -3.16
C THR A 88 -8.56 7.77 -3.84
N PHE A 89 -9.55 7.02 -3.37
CA PHE A 89 -10.00 5.78 -4.00
C PHE A 89 -11.27 6.06 -4.77
N ARG A 90 -11.28 5.65 -6.04
CA ARG A 90 -12.42 5.87 -6.93
C ARG A 90 -12.81 4.53 -7.56
N ASN A 91 -14.10 4.22 -7.53
CA ASN A 91 -14.62 3.04 -8.21
C ASN A 91 -15.04 3.38 -9.64
N GLN A 92 -15.51 2.37 -10.38
CA GLN A 92 -15.93 2.56 -11.78
C GLN A 92 -17.18 3.43 -11.94
N ASP A 93 -17.95 3.65 -10.88
CA ASP A 93 -19.12 4.52 -10.85
C ASP A 93 -18.79 5.94 -10.39
N ASN A 94 -17.48 6.26 -10.26
CA ASN A 94 -16.96 7.54 -9.78
C ASN A 94 -17.33 7.89 -8.33
N ASP A 95 -17.70 6.90 -7.54
CA ASP A 95 -17.79 7.09 -6.11
C ASP A 95 -16.38 7.19 -5.52
N GLU A 96 -16.17 8.12 -4.62
CA GLU A 96 -14.86 8.42 -4.07
C GLU A 96 -14.84 8.34 -2.56
N VAL A 97 -13.71 7.89 -2.01
CA VAL A 97 -13.34 8.08 -0.62
C VAL A 97 -11.93 8.64 -0.58
N ALA A 98 -11.71 9.67 0.22
CA ALA A 98 -10.41 10.30 0.33
C ALA A 98 -9.90 10.18 1.76
N ILE A 99 -8.60 9.87 1.88
CA ILE A 99 -7.92 9.70 3.14
C ILE A 99 -6.73 10.65 3.16
N LYS A 100 -6.59 11.41 4.23
CA LYS A 100 -5.45 12.28 4.45
C LYS A 100 -4.33 11.47 5.09
N LEU A 101 -3.16 11.48 4.48
CA LEU A 101 -1.94 10.93 5.06
C LEU A 101 -1.02 12.08 5.44
N ASP A 102 -0.83 12.30 6.74
CA ASP A 102 0.14 13.27 7.22
C ASP A 102 1.56 12.77 6.98
N ALA A 103 2.54 13.65 7.15
CA ALA A 103 3.94 13.30 6.97
C ALA A 103 4.30 12.03 7.73
N GLY A 104 4.90 11.07 7.05
CA GLY A 104 5.34 9.80 7.63
C GLY A 104 4.25 8.74 7.83
N GLN A 105 3.00 9.02 7.52
CA GLN A 105 1.90 8.07 7.71
C GLN A 105 1.77 7.07 6.57
N SER A 106 1.22 5.91 6.89
CA SER A 106 0.95 4.83 5.93
C SER A 106 -0.51 4.44 5.97
N PHE A 107 -1.01 4.06 4.79
CA PHE A 107 -2.28 3.34 4.62
C PHE A 107 -1.98 1.94 4.10
N ILE A 108 -2.60 0.95 4.72
CA ILE A 108 -2.40 -0.47 4.38
C ILE A 108 -3.72 -1.13 4.05
#